data_e35691a330734d1b13c6c1421e3fa388
#
_entry.id   e35691a330734d1b13c6c1421e3fa388
#
_cell.length_a   1.000
_cell.length_b   1.000
_cell.length_c   1.000
_cell.angle_alpha   90.00
_cell.angle_beta   90.00
_cell.angle_gamma   90.00
#
_symmetry.space_group_name_H-M   'P 1'
#
loop_
_entity.id
_entity.type
_entity.pdbx_description
1 polymer ?
#
loop_
_entity_poly.entity_id
_entity_poly.type
_entity_poly.pdbx_seq_one_letter_code
_entity_poly.pdbx_strand_id
1 'polypeptide(L)'
;MKVLIVGSGGREHAIAWSVSRSPNADKIYCAPGNAGIAEYAECVNIGAMEFEKLADFAQENQIDLTIIGMDDPLVGGIVDEFESRGLRVFGPRKN
;
A
#
# COMPACT_ATOMS: atom_id res chain seq x y z
N MET A 1 1.73 -8.48 11.57
CA MET A 1 0.80 -7.75 10.68
C MET A 1 1.40 -7.64 9.29
N LYS A 2 0.61 -7.87 8.29
CA LYS A 2 1.03 -7.71 6.90
C LYS A 2 0.58 -6.35 6.39
N VAL A 3 1.48 -5.62 5.74
CA VAL A 3 1.24 -4.26 5.28
C VAL A 3 1.45 -4.15 3.78
N LEU A 4 0.55 -3.47 3.09
CA LEU A 4 0.69 -3.14 1.67
C LEU A 4 0.82 -1.63 1.56
N ILE A 5 1.86 -1.16 0.86
CA ILE A 5 2.06 0.25 0.58
C ILE A 5 1.81 0.47 -0.90
N VAL A 6 0.99 1.46 -1.24
CA VAL A 6 0.65 1.75 -2.63
C VAL A 6 1.37 3.00 -3.09
N GLY A 7 2.15 2.86 -4.16
CA GLY A 7 2.93 3.94 -4.74
C GLY A 7 4.36 3.52 -5.05
N SER A 8 5.17 4.45 -5.53
CA SER A 8 6.54 4.17 -5.98
C SER A 8 7.51 5.34 -5.78
N GLY A 9 7.11 6.39 -5.11
CA GLY A 9 7.93 7.58 -4.94
C GLY A 9 8.73 7.59 -3.63
N GLY A 10 9.38 8.73 -3.38
CA GLY A 10 10.18 8.91 -2.17
C GLY A 10 9.37 8.84 -0.88
N ARG A 11 8.11 9.26 -0.93
CA ARG A 11 7.22 9.18 0.24
C ARG A 11 6.97 7.73 0.61
N GLU A 12 6.71 6.87 -0.37
CA GLU A 12 6.48 5.45 -0.16
C GLU A 12 7.75 4.75 0.29
N HIS A 13 8.92 5.20 -0.20
CA HIS A 13 10.21 4.70 0.28
C HIS A 13 10.38 5.00 1.77
N ALA A 14 10.07 6.23 2.18
CA ALA A 14 10.17 6.62 3.59
C ALA A 14 9.18 5.82 4.46
N ILE A 15 7.98 5.60 3.96
CA ILE A 15 6.97 4.78 4.66
C ILE A 15 7.46 3.36 4.82
N ALA A 16 8.00 2.76 3.75
CA ALA A 16 8.51 1.39 3.79
C ALA A 16 9.64 1.25 4.81
N TRP A 17 10.57 2.21 4.82
CA TRP A 17 11.65 2.22 5.78
C TRP A 17 11.12 2.31 7.21
N SER A 18 10.20 3.21 7.45
CA SER A 18 9.61 3.42 8.77
C SER A 18 8.86 2.17 9.25
N VAL A 19 8.05 1.57 8.38
CA VAL A 19 7.28 0.36 8.71
C VAL A 19 8.21 -0.82 8.95
N SER A 20 9.32 -0.93 8.20
CA SER A 20 10.28 -2.03 8.36
C SER A 20 10.92 -2.04 9.74
N ARG A 21 10.94 -0.90 10.42
CA ARG A 21 11.48 -0.79 11.77
C ARG A 21 10.48 -1.15 12.86
N SER A 22 9.22 -1.35 12.47
CA SER A 22 8.18 -1.69 13.43
C SER A 22 8.24 -3.17 13.79
N PRO A 23 8.25 -3.53 15.08
CA PRO A 23 8.25 -4.94 15.48
C PRO A 23 6.95 -5.66 15.15
N ASN A 24 5.89 -4.92 14.82
CA ASN A 24 4.59 -5.49 14.51
C ASN A 24 4.42 -5.82 13.02
N ALA A 25 5.31 -5.34 12.16
CA ALA A 25 5.24 -5.61 10.72
C ALA A 25 5.97 -6.91 10.39
N ASP A 26 5.22 -7.96 10.07
CA ASP A 26 5.78 -9.27 9.74
C ASP A 26 6.17 -9.35 8.26
N LYS A 27 5.41 -8.70 7.39
CA LYS A 27 5.66 -8.71 5.96
C LYS A 27 5.18 -7.38 5.36
N ILE A 28 6.00 -6.81 4.51
CA ILE A 28 5.70 -5.53 3.86
C ILE A 28 5.75 -5.73 2.35
N TYR A 29 4.69 -5.28 1.67
CA TYR A 29 4.61 -5.26 0.21
C TYR A 29 4.49 -3.81 -0.25
N CYS A 30 4.99 -3.52 -1.45
CA CYS A 30 4.77 -2.21 -2.07
C CYS A 30 4.40 -2.39 -3.54
N ALA A 31 3.37 -1.72 -3.98
CA ALA A 31 2.87 -1.82 -5.36
C ALA A 31 2.77 -0.45 -5.99
N PRO A 32 3.48 -0.15 -7.08
CA PRO A 32 4.46 -1.02 -7.73
C PRO A 32 5.84 -1.00 -7.08
N GLY A 33 6.13 -0.01 -6.24
CA GLY A 33 7.43 0.12 -5.59
C GLY A 33 8.53 0.54 -6.55
N ASN A 34 9.78 0.47 -6.08
CA ASN A 34 10.97 0.74 -6.89
C ASN A 34 12.16 0.03 -6.26
N ALA A 35 13.34 0.14 -6.91
CA ALA A 35 14.54 -0.57 -6.45
C ALA A 35 14.95 -0.21 -5.02
N GLY A 36 14.82 1.06 -4.63
CA GLY A 36 15.14 1.49 -3.26
C GLY A 36 14.17 0.91 -2.25
N ILE A 37 12.88 0.89 -2.59
CA ILE A 37 11.84 0.32 -1.74
C ILE A 37 12.05 -1.19 -1.57
N ALA A 38 12.58 -1.85 -2.60
CA ALA A 38 12.81 -3.30 -2.55
C ALA A 38 13.75 -3.73 -1.42
N GLU A 39 14.53 -2.82 -0.86
CA GLU A 39 15.37 -3.11 0.30
C GLU A 39 14.54 -3.35 1.56
N TYR A 40 13.34 -2.81 1.63
CA TYR A 40 12.49 -2.85 2.82
C TYR A 40 11.19 -3.60 2.63
N ALA A 41 10.77 -3.81 1.37
CA ALA A 41 9.48 -4.39 1.06
C ALA A 41 9.58 -5.24 -0.19
N GLU A 42 8.67 -6.19 -0.33
CA GLU A 42 8.55 -6.95 -1.57
C GLU A 42 7.74 -6.13 -2.57
N CYS A 43 8.35 -5.76 -3.69
CA CYS A 43 7.66 -4.99 -4.72
C CYS A 43 6.75 -5.90 -5.54
N VAL A 44 5.51 -5.46 -5.74
CA VAL A 44 4.49 -6.23 -6.46
C VAL A 44 4.17 -5.49 -7.75
N ASN A 45 4.13 -6.21 -8.86
CA ASN A 45 3.90 -5.62 -10.17
C ASN A 45 2.43 -5.33 -10.42
N ILE A 46 1.88 -4.41 -9.62
CA ILE A 46 0.52 -3.91 -9.77
C ILE A 46 0.61 -2.39 -9.77
N GLY A 47 0.03 -1.75 -10.78
CA GLY A 47 0.05 -0.30 -10.87
C GLY A 47 -0.75 0.35 -9.75
N ALA A 48 -0.31 1.53 -9.33
CA ALA A 48 -0.94 2.23 -8.20
C ALA A 48 -2.39 2.62 -8.47
N MET A 49 -2.81 2.67 -9.73
CA MET A 49 -4.18 3.01 -10.12
C MET A 49 -5.02 1.78 -10.49
N GLU A 50 -4.48 0.59 -10.37
CA GLU A 50 -5.21 -0.64 -10.63
C GLU A 50 -5.95 -1.09 -9.36
N PHE A 51 -7.00 -0.37 -9.02
CA PHE A 51 -7.68 -0.47 -7.73
C PHE A 51 -8.21 -1.87 -7.45
N GLU A 52 -8.84 -2.51 -8.42
CA GLU A 52 -9.39 -3.85 -8.23
C GLU A 52 -8.29 -4.88 -8.00
N LYS A 53 -7.21 -4.79 -8.76
CA LYS A 53 -6.08 -5.72 -8.60
C LYS A 53 -5.41 -5.54 -7.25
N LEU A 54 -5.28 -4.30 -6.80
CA LEU A 54 -4.71 -4.02 -5.48
C LEU A 54 -5.58 -4.61 -4.37
N ALA A 55 -6.89 -4.44 -4.47
CA ALA A 55 -7.81 -4.98 -3.49
C ALA A 55 -7.84 -6.51 -3.52
N ASP A 56 -7.79 -7.11 -4.72
CA ASP A 56 -7.68 -8.56 -4.86
C ASP A 56 -6.42 -9.08 -4.19
N PHE A 57 -5.28 -8.42 -4.43
CA PHE A 57 -4.02 -8.78 -3.81
C PHE A 57 -4.12 -8.70 -2.28
N ALA A 58 -4.71 -7.64 -1.76
CA ALA A 58 -4.86 -7.45 -0.32
C ALA A 58 -5.72 -8.55 0.30
N GLN A 59 -6.78 -8.97 -0.38
CA GLN A 59 -7.63 -10.04 0.12
C GLN A 59 -6.93 -11.40 0.05
N GLU A 60 -6.29 -11.70 -1.08
CA GLU A 60 -5.62 -12.98 -1.30
C GLU A 60 -4.44 -13.18 -0.35
N ASN A 61 -3.74 -12.12 -0.01
CA ASN A 61 -2.56 -12.18 0.84
C ASN A 61 -2.85 -11.83 2.29
N GLN A 62 -4.11 -11.63 2.62
CA GLN A 62 -4.54 -11.33 4.00
C GLN A 62 -3.83 -10.12 4.58
N ILE A 63 -3.77 -9.05 3.79
CA ILE A 63 -3.15 -7.80 4.21
C ILE A 63 -3.95 -7.20 5.36
N ASP A 64 -3.28 -6.85 6.44
CA ASP A 64 -3.92 -6.28 7.63
C ASP A 64 -4.15 -4.78 7.49
N LEU A 65 -3.25 -4.09 6.81
CA LEU A 65 -3.34 -2.64 6.63
C LEU A 65 -2.72 -2.25 5.29
N THR A 66 -3.44 -1.42 4.54
CA THR A 66 -2.93 -0.84 3.30
C THR A 66 -2.72 0.65 3.51
N ILE A 67 -1.52 1.13 3.17
CA ILE A 67 -1.14 2.54 3.29
C ILE A 67 -0.98 3.12 1.90
N ILE A 68 -1.72 4.19 1.62
CA ILE A 68 -1.64 4.88 0.34
C ILE A 68 -0.83 6.16 0.54
N GLY A 69 0.37 6.18 -0.01
CA GLY A 69 1.28 7.31 0.15
C GLY A 69 1.13 8.39 -0.89
N MET A 70 0.39 8.11 -1.96
CA MET A 70 0.23 9.05 -3.06
C MET A 70 -0.74 10.17 -2.72
N ASP A 71 -0.43 11.37 -3.20
CA ASP A 71 -1.31 12.53 -3.08
C ASP A 71 -1.92 12.83 -4.46
N ASP A 72 -2.75 11.93 -4.95
CA ASP A 72 -3.37 12.01 -6.25
C ASP A 72 -4.89 12.09 -6.07
N PRO A 73 -5.60 12.98 -6.82
CA PRO A 73 -7.06 13.09 -6.68
C PRO A 73 -7.83 11.80 -6.89
N LEU A 74 -7.24 10.85 -7.63
CA LEU A 74 -7.88 9.56 -7.90
C LEU A 74 -7.75 8.57 -6.74
N VAL A 75 -6.96 8.89 -5.72
CA VAL A 75 -6.76 8.03 -4.55
C VAL A 75 -8.07 7.73 -3.82
N GLY A 76 -9.05 8.63 -3.88
CA GLY A 76 -10.36 8.38 -3.30
C GLY A 76 -11.02 7.11 -3.83
N GLY A 77 -10.79 6.78 -5.11
CA GLY A 77 -11.35 5.56 -5.70
C GLY A 77 -10.79 4.28 -5.08
N ILE A 78 -9.48 4.28 -4.80
CA ILE A 78 -8.86 3.11 -4.18
C ILE A 78 -9.32 2.95 -2.72
N VAL A 79 -9.46 4.06 -2.00
CA VAL A 79 -9.97 4.01 -0.62
C VAL A 79 -11.37 3.43 -0.61
N ASP A 80 -12.25 3.91 -1.51
CA ASP A 80 -13.62 3.40 -1.62
C ASP A 80 -13.65 1.92 -1.95
N GLU A 81 -12.81 1.47 -2.88
CA GLU A 81 -12.74 0.07 -3.27
C GLU A 81 -12.34 -0.82 -2.07
N PHE A 82 -11.32 -0.39 -1.33
CA PHE A 82 -10.86 -1.16 -0.18
C PHE A 82 -11.91 -1.18 0.92
N GLU A 83 -12.52 -0.04 1.21
CA GLU A 83 -13.55 0.04 2.25
C GLU A 83 -14.79 -0.79 1.90
N SER A 84 -15.16 -0.83 0.61
CA SER A 84 -16.30 -1.63 0.17
C SER A 84 -16.09 -3.12 0.38
N ARG A 85 -14.83 -3.56 0.45
CA ARG A 85 -14.46 -4.96 0.68
C ARG A 85 -14.14 -5.25 2.14
N GLY A 86 -14.31 -4.27 3.04
CA GLY A 86 -13.98 -4.43 4.45
C GLY A 86 -12.48 -4.45 4.74
N LEU A 87 -11.66 -3.94 3.83
CA LEU A 87 -10.22 -3.89 4.00
C LEU A 87 -9.81 -2.58 4.68
N ARG A 88 -8.91 -2.67 5.64
CA ARG A 88 -8.40 -1.49 6.32
C ARG A 88 -7.44 -0.73 5.42
N VAL A 89 -7.67 0.54 5.26
CA VAL A 89 -6.87 1.41 4.39
C VAL A 89 -6.63 2.75 5.08
N PHE A 90 -5.40 3.25 4.96
CA PHE A 90 -5.01 4.56 5.45
C PHE A 90 -4.44 5.35 4.28
N GLY A 91 -4.98 6.53 4.02
CA GLY A 91 -4.52 7.36 2.92
C GLY A 91 -4.91 8.82 3.11
N PRO A 92 -4.41 9.71 2.24
CA PRO A 92 -4.80 11.11 2.31
C PRO A 92 -6.30 11.23 2.10
N ARG A 93 -6.94 12.00 2.98
CA ARG A 93 -8.35 12.28 2.85
C ARG A 93 -8.53 13.64 2.21
N LYS A 94 -9.47 13.70 1.31
CA LYS A 94 -9.83 14.96 0.69
C LYS A 94 -10.81 15.68 1.61
N ASN A 95 -10.43 16.84 2.05
CA ASN A 95 -11.30 17.68 2.86
C ASN A 95 -11.95 18.74 1.99
#